data_1aae83c4d9909314cab9b2b42d3a695a
#
_entry.id   1aae83c4d9909314cab9b2b42d3a695a
#
_cell.length_a   1.000
_cell.length_b   1.000
_cell.length_c   1.000
_cell.angle_alpha   90.00
_cell.angle_beta   90.00
_cell.angle_gamma   90.00
#
_symmetry.space_group_name_H-M   'P 1'
#
loop_
_entity.id
_entity.type
_entity.pdbx_description
1 polymer ?
#
loop_
_entity_poly.entity_id
_entity_poly.type
_entity_poly.pdbx_seq_one_letter_code
_entity_poly.pdbx_strand_id
1 'polypeptide(L)'
;PLAEQFGHTIVETKPALTALITEKDLLNKAAGVRTTANIWFENSAREKGENSNEANKYSETGELQITDYGISGIPVFNISRMATKGTLIHIDFIPDYSINDIVEYWAKTSDYNPKIQLGTVMDGMLNTKITAVMLEKACIKYNCLLGELHLDETLNLLKLLKDYQIVVNKPRDFNFAQVTAGGV
;
A
#
# COMPACT_ATOMS: atom_id res chain seq x y z
N PRO A 1 -34.67 -14.59 7.73
CA PRO A 1 -35.00 -13.17 7.80
C PRO A 1 -36.34 -12.85 7.14
N LEU A 2 -36.98 -11.72 7.47
CA LEU A 2 -38.28 -11.35 6.90
C LEU A 2 -38.23 -11.26 5.36
N ALA A 3 -37.16 -10.67 4.83
CA ALA A 3 -36.98 -10.54 3.38
C ALA A 3 -36.98 -11.87 2.63
N GLU A 4 -36.39 -12.92 3.18
CA GLU A 4 -36.39 -14.27 2.58
C GLU A 4 -37.81 -14.84 2.47
N GLN A 5 -38.67 -14.54 3.45
CA GLN A 5 -40.09 -14.98 3.42
C GLN A 5 -40.87 -14.33 2.28
N PHE A 6 -40.41 -13.19 1.78
CA PHE A 6 -40.95 -12.49 0.62
C PHE A 6 -40.22 -12.86 -0.70
N GLY A 7 -39.35 -13.87 -0.68
CA GLY A 7 -38.68 -14.36 -1.88
C GLY A 7 -37.43 -13.57 -2.31
N HIS A 8 -36.92 -12.68 -1.46
CA HIS A 8 -35.67 -11.96 -1.74
C HIS A 8 -34.45 -12.82 -1.45
N THR A 9 -33.41 -12.66 -2.27
CA THR A 9 -32.11 -13.24 -2.02
C THR A 9 -31.34 -12.35 -1.03
N ILE A 10 -30.74 -12.99 -0.02
CA ILE A 10 -29.89 -12.29 0.96
C ILE A 10 -28.42 -12.50 0.57
N VAL A 11 -27.72 -11.39 0.36
CA VAL A 11 -26.26 -11.37 0.23
C VAL A 11 -25.65 -11.21 1.62
N GLU A 12 -24.67 -12.05 1.96
CA GLU A 12 -24.00 -11.97 3.26
C GLU A 12 -23.47 -10.56 3.52
N THR A 13 -23.80 -10.01 4.70
CA THR A 13 -23.37 -8.67 5.07
C THR A 13 -21.91 -8.65 5.50
N LYS A 14 -21.17 -7.62 5.01
CA LYS A 14 -19.74 -7.42 5.29
C LYS A 14 -19.47 -5.96 5.67
N PRO A 15 -18.49 -5.71 6.56
CA PRO A 15 -18.05 -4.35 6.81
C PRO A 15 -17.43 -3.76 5.55
N ALA A 16 -17.78 -2.52 5.22
CA ALA A 16 -17.24 -1.78 4.09
C ALA A 16 -16.93 -0.34 4.46
N LEU A 17 -16.09 0.33 3.65
CA LEU A 17 -15.47 1.61 3.97
C LEU A 17 -14.79 1.55 5.36
N THR A 18 -13.88 0.60 5.50
CA THR A 18 -13.17 0.34 6.76
C THR A 18 -11.68 0.09 6.52
N ALA A 19 -10.88 0.16 7.58
CA ALA A 19 -9.47 -0.18 7.53
C ALA A 19 -9.24 -1.67 7.24
N LEU A 20 -8.08 -2.01 6.72
CA LEU A 20 -7.64 -3.38 6.49
C LEU A 20 -6.60 -3.79 7.54
N ILE A 21 -6.87 -4.88 8.22
CA ILE A 21 -5.91 -5.56 9.10
C ILE A 21 -5.03 -6.42 8.19
N THR A 22 -3.72 -6.24 8.31
CA THR A 22 -2.74 -6.97 7.50
C THR A 22 -1.97 -7.98 8.35
N GLU A 23 -1.22 -8.87 7.71
CA GLU A 23 -0.18 -9.61 8.38
C GLU A 23 0.84 -8.64 8.98
N LYS A 24 1.56 -9.08 10.03
CA LYS A 24 2.61 -8.24 10.62
C LYS A 24 3.75 -8.06 9.62
N ASP A 25 4.10 -6.81 9.41
CA ASP A 25 5.15 -6.41 8.48
C ASP A 25 5.98 -5.25 9.08
N LEU A 26 7.17 -5.00 8.51
CA LEU A 26 8.02 -3.88 8.91
C LEU A 26 7.31 -2.54 8.78
N LEU A 27 6.36 -2.41 7.83
CA LEU A 27 5.58 -1.19 7.64
C LEU A 27 4.84 -0.75 8.91
N ASN A 28 4.45 -1.69 9.78
CA ASN A 28 3.80 -1.34 11.05
C ASN A 28 4.69 -0.50 11.99
N LYS A 29 6.03 -0.47 11.80
CA LYS A 29 6.94 0.44 12.51
C LYS A 29 6.69 1.92 12.18
N ALA A 30 6.10 2.18 11.01
CA ALA A 30 5.69 3.53 10.61
C ALA A 30 4.27 3.91 11.06
N ALA A 31 3.70 3.19 12.03
CA ALA A 31 2.36 3.49 12.55
C ALA A 31 2.21 4.96 12.95
N GLY A 32 1.04 5.53 12.63
CA GLY A 32 0.69 6.94 12.82
C GLY A 32 1.06 7.85 11.63
N VAL A 33 1.83 7.37 10.66
CA VAL A 33 2.18 8.14 9.47
C VAL A 33 1.01 8.18 8.50
N ARG A 34 0.81 9.35 7.88
CA ARG A 34 -0.05 9.57 6.71
C ARG A 34 0.82 10.03 5.56
N THR A 35 0.58 9.49 4.38
CA THR A 35 1.33 9.81 3.17
C THR A 35 0.46 9.61 1.93
N THR A 36 0.69 10.41 0.90
CA THR A 36 0.09 10.15 -0.41
C THR A 36 0.69 8.88 -0.99
N ALA A 37 -0.16 7.97 -1.42
CA ALA A 37 0.25 6.72 -2.04
C ALA A 37 -0.78 6.28 -3.08
N ASN A 38 -0.35 5.49 -4.05
CA ASN A 38 -1.26 4.70 -4.87
C ASN A 38 -1.26 3.28 -4.31
N ILE A 39 -2.44 2.73 -4.09
CA ILE A 39 -2.60 1.33 -3.66
C ILE A 39 -3.40 0.57 -4.71
N TRP A 40 -3.02 -0.68 -4.96
CA TRP A 40 -3.78 -1.54 -5.87
C TRP A 40 -3.68 -3.01 -5.49
N PHE A 41 -4.59 -3.79 -6.03
CA PHE A 41 -4.51 -5.25 -6.04
C PHE A 41 -5.25 -5.81 -7.26
N GLU A 42 -4.95 -7.03 -7.62
CA GLU A 42 -5.62 -7.77 -8.67
C GLU A 42 -6.47 -8.87 -8.04
N ASN A 43 -7.74 -8.90 -8.41
CA ASN A 43 -8.63 -9.96 -7.97
C ASN A 43 -8.71 -11.03 -9.05
N SER A 44 -8.13 -12.19 -8.78
CA SER A 44 -8.24 -13.37 -9.64
C SER A 44 -9.56 -14.14 -9.45
N ALA A 45 -10.39 -13.76 -8.48
CA ALA A 45 -11.70 -14.37 -8.26
C ALA A 45 -12.67 -13.85 -9.32
N ARG A 46 -13.05 -14.72 -10.25
CA ARG A 46 -14.15 -14.48 -11.19
C ARG A 46 -15.43 -14.21 -10.41
N GLU A 47 -15.94 -12.99 -10.46
CA GLU A 47 -17.35 -12.77 -10.13
C GLU A 47 -18.16 -13.60 -11.16
N LYS A 48 -19.06 -14.46 -10.66
CA LYS A 48 -19.87 -15.32 -11.51
C LYS A 48 -20.71 -14.45 -12.44
N GLY A 49 -20.32 -14.30 -13.68
CA GLY A 49 -21.11 -13.60 -14.70
C GLY A 49 -20.33 -12.76 -15.71
N GLU A 50 -19.04 -12.46 -15.50
CA GLU A 50 -18.26 -11.70 -16.48
C GLU A 50 -17.37 -12.62 -17.34
N ASN A 51 -17.57 -12.54 -18.66
CA ASN A 51 -16.78 -13.27 -19.68
C ASN A 51 -15.43 -12.62 -20.00
N SER A 52 -14.87 -11.81 -19.09
CA SER A 52 -13.56 -11.19 -19.31
C SER A 52 -12.46 -12.06 -18.71
N ASN A 53 -11.46 -12.39 -19.55
CA ASN A 53 -10.23 -13.09 -19.13
C ASN A 53 -9.24 -12.17 -18.42
N GLU A 54 -9.61 -10.93 -18.10
CA GLU A 54 -8.76 -9.94 -17.43
C GLU A 54 -9.04 -9.94 -15.94
N ALA A 55 -7.98 -10.01 -15.14
CA ALA A 55 -8.07 -9.81 -13.71
C ALA A 55 -8.54 -8.38 -13.43
N ASN A 56 -9.59 -8.22 -12.62
CA ASN A 56 -10.06 -6.89 -12.22
C ASN A 56 -9.01 -6.23 -11.33
N LYS A 57 -8.36 -5.19 -11.85
CA LYS A 57 -7.42 -4.36 -11.08
C LYS A 57 -8.18 -3.25 -10.38
N TYR A 58 -8.12 -3.26 -9.04
CA TYR A 58 -8.62 -2.18 -8.20
C TYR A 58 -7.45 -1.27 -7.82
N SER A 59 -7.56 0.02 -8.10
CA SER A 59 -6.48 0.98 -7.83
C SER A 59 -7.06 2.30 -7.32
N GLU A 60 -6.49 2.82 -6.25
CA GLU A 60 -6.89 4.07 -5.60
C GLU A 60 -5.66 4.88 -5.19
N THR A 61 -5.70 6.18 -5.45
CA THR A 61 -4.64 7.12 -5.03
C THR A 61 -5.20 8.09 -4.00
N GLY A 62 -4.45 8.33 -2.93
CA GLY A 62 -4.84 9.30 -1.90
C GLY A 62 -4.01 9.17 -0.63
N GLU A 63 -4.50 9.78 0.47
CA GLU A 63 -3.83 9.73 1.76
C GLU A 63 -3.98 8.35 2.40
N LEU A 64 -2.89 7.56 2.35
CA LEU A 64 -2.75 6.29 3.06
C LEU A 64 -2.35 6.57 4.51
N GLN A 65 -3.01 5.93 5.46
CA GLN A 65 -2.63 5.93 6.87
C GLN A 65 -2.06 4.57 7.27
N ILE A 66 -0.84 4.55 7.76
CA ILE A 66 -0.20 3.35 8.31
C ILE A 66 -0.60 3.23 9.79
N THR A 67 -0.99 2.03 10.21
CA THR A 67 -1.41 1.74 11.58
C THR A 67 -0.59 0.58 12.16
N ASP A 68 -0.70 0.35 13.46
CA ASP A 68 -0.05 -0.78 14.14
C ASP A 68 -0.66 -2.15 13.79
N TYR A 69 -1.86 -2.15 13.19
CA TYR A 69 -2.57 -3.36 12.76
C TYR A 69 -2.66 -3.53 11.24
N GLY A 70 -2.22 -2.56 10.43
CA GLY A 70 -2.30 -2.59 8.99
C GLY A 70 -2.41 -1.21 8.35
N ILE A 71 -3.37 -1.02 7.46
CA ILE A 71 -3.54 0.21 6.69
C ILE A 71 -4.97 0.77 6.78
N SER A 72 -5.08 2.09 6.62
CA SER A 72 -6.32 2.86 6.69
C SER A 72 -6.25 4.07 5.74
N GLY A 73 -7.26 4.90 5.74
CA GLY A 73 -7.36 6.07 4.86
C GLY A 73 -8.35 5.85 3.73
N ILE A 74 -8.71 6.93 3.04
CA ILE A 74 -9.77 6.91 2.01
C ILE A 74 -9.49 5.87 0.90
N PRO A 75 -8.27 5.76 0.34
CA PRO A 75 -7.98 4.75 -0.68
C PRO A 75 -8.25 3.33 -0.19
N VAL A 76 -7.88 3.05 1.08
CA VAL A 76 -8.11 1.73 1.70
C VAL A 76 -9.60 1.47 1.90
N PHE A 77 -10.36 2.48 2.32
CA PHE A 77 -11.82 2.35 2.52
C PHE A 77 -12.52 1.99 1.21
N ASN A 78 -12.15 2.64 0.11
CA ASN A 78 -12.75 2.40 -1.19
C ASN A 78 -12.57 0.95 -1.68
N ILE A 79 -11.41 0.34 -1.42
CA ILE A 79 -11.12 -1.03 -1.84
C ILE A 79 -11.50 -2.10 -0.80
N SER A 80 -11.83 -1.70 0.43
CA SER A 80 -11.97 -2.62 1.57
C SER A 80 -13.04 -3.71 1.38
N ARG A 81 -14.12 -3.42 0.64
CA ARG A 81 -15.19 -4.41 0.38
C ARG A 81 -14.75 -5.54 -0.57
N MET A 82 -13.77 -5.28 -1.45
CA MET A 82 -13.25 -6.24 -2.43
C MET A 82 -12.02 -6.98 -1.90
N ALA A 83 -11.28 -6.39 -0.96
CA ALA A 83 -10.12 -7.02 -0.36
C ALA A 83 -10.53 -8.07 0.67
N THR A 84 -10.17 -9.31 0.42
CA THR A 84 -10.46 -10.46 1.28
C THR A 84 -9.18 -11.00 1.94
N LYS A 85 -9.31 -11.97 2.83
CA LYS A 85 -8.15 -12.64 3.43
C LYS A 85 -7.23 -13.21 2.36
N GLY A 86 -5.94 -12.91 2.44
CA GLY A 86 -4.92 -13.34 1.49
C GLY A 86 -4.75 -12.41 0.29
N THR A 87 -5.58 -11.35 0.15
CA THR A 87 -5.37 -10.34 -0.90
C THR A 87 -4.01 -9.67 -0.71
N LEU A 88 -3.20 -9.65 -1.75
CA LEU A 88 -1.92 -8.94 -1.81
C LEU A 88 -2.17 -7.49 -2.24
N ILE A 89 -1.97 -6.56 -1.33
CA ILE A 89 -2.04 -5.12 -1.62
C ILE A 89 -0.65 -4.63 -2.00
N HIS A 90 -0.57 -3.94 -3.10
CA HIS A 90 0.59 -3.23 -3.60
C HIS A 90 0.49 -1.75 -3.24
N ILE A 91 1.59 -1.14 -2.84
CA ILE A 91 1.64 0.27 -2.43
C ILE A 91 2.79 0.96 -3.15
N ASP A 92 2.48 2.00 -3.91
CA ASP A 92 3.44 2.96 -4.45
C ASP A 92 3.47 4.18 -3.53
N PHE A 93 4.58 4.39 -2.82
CA PHE A 93 4.76 5.49 -1.88
C PHE A 93 5.17 6.82 -2.52
N ILE A 94 5.44 6.82 -3.82
CA ILE A 94 5.91 7.97 -4.59
C ILE A 94 5.20 8.04 -5.96
N PRO A 95 3.84 8.07 -5.98
CA PRO A 95 3.06 7.90 -7.21
C PRO A 95 3.32 8.98 -8.25
N ASP A 96 3.75 10.17 -7.84
CA ASP A 96 3.99 11.32 -8.72
C ASP A 96 5.32 11.24 -9.49
N TYR A 97 6.19 10.27 -9.16
CA TYR A 97 7.51 10.14 -9.75
C TYR A 97 7.72 8.78 -10.41
N SER A 98 8.29 8.77 -11.59
CA SER A 98 8.78 7.52 -12.20
C SER A 98 10.12 7.09 -11.58
N ILE A 99 10.48 5.82 -11.78
CA ILE A 99 11.82 5.33 -11.38
C ILE A 99 12.93 6.17 -12.02
N ASN A 100 12.77 6.54 -13.28
CA ASN A 100 13.76 7.34 -14.01
C ASN A 100 13.92 8.74 -13.39
N ASP A 101 12.83 9.39 -13.00
CA ASP A 101 12.88 10.72 -12.34
C ASP A 101 13.70 10.64 -11.05
N ILE A 102 13.53 9.58 -10.28
CA ILE A 102 14.24 9.40 -9.01
C ILE A 102 15.73 9.10 -9.26
N VAL A 103 16.02 8.23 -10.21
CA VAL A 103 17.42 7.91 -10.59
C VAL A 103 18.15 9.18 -11.04
N GLU A 104 17.51 9.98 -11.89
CA GLU A 104 18.09 11.24 -12.36
C GLU A 104 18.28 12.25 -11.21
N TYR A 105 17.30 12.37 -10.34
CA TYR A 105 17.39 13.22 -9.14
C TYR A 105 18.52 12.78 -8.20
N TRP A 106 18.64 11.49 -7.95
CA TRP A 106 19.69 10.93 -7.08
C TRP A 106 21.08 11.11 -7.69
N ALA A 107 21.24 10.89 -9.01
CA ALA A 107 22.51 11.11 -9.70
C ALA A 107 22.95 12.58 -9.58
N LYS A 108 22.08 13.53 -9.94
CA LYS A 108 22.37 14.96 -9.80
C LYS A 108 22.71 15.37 -8.35
N THR A 109 21.98 14.79 -7.39
CA THR A 109 22.19 15.09 -5.97
C THR A 109 23.54 14.57 -5.49
N SER A 110 23.94 13.37 -5.91
CA SER A 110 25.24 12.79 -5.60
C SER A 110 26.40 13.56 -6.23
N ASP A 111 26.24 14.02 -7.48
CA ASP A 111 27.23 14.83 -8.19
C ASP A 111 27.42 16.18 -7.49
N TYR A 112 26.33 16.81 -7.04
CA TYR A 112 26.39 18.09 -6.33
C TYR A 112 26.96 17.95 -4.92
N ASN A 113 26.62 16.89 -4.20
CA ASN A 113 27.10 16.61 -2.84
C ASN A 113 27.51 15.14 -2.68
N PRO A 114 28.76 14.78 -3.03
CA PRO A 114 29.25 13.40 -2.95
C PRO A 114 29.23 12.76 -1.55
N LYS A 115 29.07 13.57 -0.49
CA LYS A 115 28.99 13.08 0.89
C LYS A 115 27.58 13.00 1.43
N ILE A 116 26.56 13.20 0.58
CA ILE A 116 25.18 13.14 1.03
C ILE A 116 24.78 11.71 1.39
N GLN A 117 24.10 11.57 2.52
CA GLN A 117 23.59 10.27 2.98
C GLN A 117 22.26 9.95 2.29
N LEU A 118 22.08 8.70 1.90
CA LEU A 118 20.86 8.22 1.27
C LEU A 118 19.61 8.50 2.12
N GLY A 119 19.68 8.22 3.43
CA GLY A 119 18.56 8.47 4.32
C GLY A 119 18.12 9.93 4.34
N THR A 120 19.07 10.87 4.28
CA THR A 120 18.77 12.32 4.20
C THR A 120 18.04 12.67 2.91
N VAL A 121 18.45 12.09 1.77
CA VAL A 121 17.80 12.32 0.49
C VAL A 121 16.38 11.73 0.48
N MET A 122 16.21 10.54 1.02
CA MET A 122 14.90 9.89 1.14
C MET A 122 13.96 10.64 2.09
N ASP A 123 14.45 11.19 3.20
CA ASP A 123 13.65 11.99 4.13
C ASP A 123 13.16 13.32 3.50
N GLY A 124 13.82 13.80 2.45
CA GLY A 124 13.31 14.89 1.60
C GLY A 124 12.13 14.51 0.71
N MET A 125 11.92 13.22 0.49
CA MET A 125 10.86 12.67 -0.39
C MET A 125 9.74 11.99 0.40
N LEU A 126 10.05 11.39 1.55
CA LEU A 126 9.18 10.55 2.34
C LEU A 126 9.20 10.95 3.82
N ASN A 127 8.20 10.49 4.56
CA ASN A 127 8.26 10.56 6.01
C ASN A 127 9.42 9.70 6.54
N THR A 128 10.16 10.22 7.53
CA THR A 128 11.37 9.58 8.10
C THR A 128 11.14 8.15 8.60
N LYS A 129 9.95 7.85 9.13
CA LYS A 129 9.60 6.48 9.54
C LYS A 129 9.45 5.54 8.34
N ILE A 130 8.90 6.03 7.22
CA ILE A 130 8.80 5.26 5.98
C ILE A 130 10.20 5.03 5.42
N THR A 131 11.03 6.08 5.35
CA THR A 131 12.45 5.95 4.97
C THR A 131 13.14 4.85 5.77
N ALA A 132 13.01 4.87 7.10
CA ALA A 132 13.63 3.86 7.95
C ALA A 132 13.16 2.43 7.63
N VAL A 133 11.84 2.24 7.41
CA VAL A 133 11.28 0.94 7.01
C VAL A 133 11.82 0.48 5.66
N MET A 134 11.87 1.36 4.66
CA MET A 134 12.35 1.02 3.32
C MET A 134 13.83 0.61 3.35
N LEU A 135 14.66 1.38 4.04
CA LEU A 135 16.08 1.10 4.19
C LEU A 135 16.34 -0.20 4.97
N GLU A 136 15.59 -0.44 6.05
CA GLU A 136 15.67 -1.70 6.81
C GLU A 136 15.29 -2.91 5.94
N LYS A 137 14.20 -2.81 5.16
CA LYS A 137 13.74 -3.88 4.28
C LYS A 137 14.71 -4.14 3.12
N ALA A 138 15.37 -3.09 2.63
CA ALA A 138 16.42 -3.20 1.61
C ALA A 138 17.78 -3.63 2.16
N CYS A 139 17.93 -3.75 3.50
CA CYS A 139 19.20 -4.02 4.18
C CYS A 139 20.28 -2.95 3.93
N ILE A 140 19.87 -1.70 3.73
CA ILE A 140 20.75 -0.55 3.48
C ILE A 140 20.83 0.32 4.75
N LYS A 141 22.02 0.77 5.10
CA LYS A 141 22.20 1.67 6.23
C LYS A 141 21.73 3.09 5.89
N TYR A 142 21.09 3.76 6.84
CA TYR A 142 20.62 5.15 6.68
C TYR A 142 21.76 6.10 6.27
N ASN A 143 22.93 5.94 6.86
CA ASN A 143 24.13 6.77 6.62
C ASN A 143 25.01 6.30 5.45
N CYS A 144 24.54 5.34 4.63
CA CYS A 144 25.18 4.99 3.38
C CYS A 144 25.27 6.22 2.48
N LEU A 145 26.40 6.49 1.85
CA LEU A 145 26.51 7.60 0.91
C LEU A 145 25.75 7.25 -0.37
N LEU A 146 24.99 8.23 -0.87
CA LEU A 146 24.17 8.01 -2.07
C LEU A 146 25.00 7.52 -3.28
N GLY A 147 26.22 8.07 -3.45
CA GLY A 147 27.13 7.70 -4.53
C GLY A 147 27.81 6.34 -4.36
N GLU A 148 27.69 5.70 -3.20
CA GLU A 148 28.26 4.38 -2.92
C GLU A 148 27.27 3.23 -3.15
N LEU A 149 25.99 3.55 -3.43
CA LEU A 149 24.98 2.54 -3.73
C LEU A 149 25.31 1.82 -5.03
N HIS A 150 25.33 0.49 -4.95
CA HIS A 150 25.39 -0.33 -6.14
C HIS A 150 24.07 -0.30 -6.92
N LEU A 151 24.15 -0.53 -8.23
CA LEU A 151 22.98 -0.49 -9.11
C LEU A 151 21.86 -1.43 -8.63
N ASP A 152 22.21 -2.64 -8.20
CA ASP A 152 21.25 -3.65 -7.73
C ASP A 152 20.54 -3.20 -6.44
N GLU A 153 21.26 -2.55 -5.51
CA GLU A 153 20.70 -1.98 -4.28
C GLU A 153 19.74 -0.84 -4.61
N THR A 154 20.15 0.04 -5.52
CA THR A 154 19.32 1.15 -6.03
C THR A 154 18.01 0.62 -6.64
N LEU A 155 18.11 -0.34 -7.56
CA LEU A 155 16.93 -0.91 -8.21
C LEU A 155 16.03 -1.66 -7.23
N ASN A 156 16.58 -2.38 -6.26
CA ASN A 156 15.81 -3.05 -5.23
C ASN A 156 15.04 -2.05 -4.35
N LEU A 157 15.71 -0.98 -3.91
CA LEU A 157 15.09 0.07 -3.10
C LEU A 157 13.99 0.80 -3.88
N LEU A 158 14.23 1.12 -5.16
CA LEU A 158 13.23 1.77 -6.01
C LEU A 158 12.02 0.87 -6.26
N LYS A 159 12.22 -0.44 -6.43
CA LYS A 159 11.11 -1.40 -6.51
C LYS A 159 10.30 -1.42 -5.22
N LEU A 160 10.94 -1.41 -4.06
CA LEU A 160 10.25 -1.35 -2.77
C LEU A 160 9.41 -0.06 -2.62
N LEU A 161 9.91 1.07 -3.11
CA LEU A 161 9.20 2.36 -3.08
C LEU A 161 7.98 2.36 -4.00
N LYS A 162 8.07 1.70 -5.15
CA LYS A 162 7.03 1.66 -6.19
C LYS A 162 6.06 0.50 -6.05
N ASP A 163 6.44 -0.56 -5.35
CA ASP A 163 5.66 -1.78 -5.21
C ASP A 163 5.92 -2.47 -3.86
N TYR A 164 5.56 -1.78 -2.77
CA TYR A 164 5.60 -2.38 -1.45
C TYR A 164 4.40 -3.29 -1.26
N GLN A 165 4.62 -4.53 -0.86
CA GLN A 165 3.58 -5.56 -0.80
C GLN A 165 3.25 -5.94 0.64
N ILE A 166 1.95 -5.99 0.94
CA ILE A 166 1.41 -6.44 2.22
C ILE A 166 0.21 -7.37 2.01
N VAL A 167 0.02 -8.32 2.91
CA VAL A 167 -1.05 -9.30 2.82
C VAL A 167 -2.20 -8.93 3.75
N VAL A 168 -3.42 -8.91 3.25
CA VAL A 168 -4.64 -8.65 4.03
C VAL A 168 -5.00 -9.87 4.85
N ASN A 169 -5.23 -9.66 6.15
CA ASN A 169 -5.79 -10.66 7.05
C ASN A 169 -7.33 -10.62 7.01
N LYS A 170 -7.89 -9.43 7.19
CA LYS A 170 -9.34 -9.18 7.14
C LYS A 170 -9.63 -7.68 7.08
N PRO A 171 -10.80 -7.25 6.58
CA PRO A 171 -11.35 -5.94 6.88
C PRO A 171 -11.56 -5.77 8.39
N ARG A 172 -11.51 -4.54 8.89
CA ARG A 172 -11.84 -4.25 10.27
C ARG A 172 -13.34 -4.44 10.51
N ASP A 173 -13.72 -4.78 11.74
CA ASP A 173 -15.07 -5.21 12.09
C ASP A 173 -16.13 -4.09 11.92
N PHE A 174 -17.42 -4.46 11.95
CA PHE A 174 -18.56 -3.55 11.76
C PHE A 174 -18.55 -2.31 12.68
N ASN A 175 -18.00 -2.41 13.89
CA ASN A 175 -17.89 -1.27 14.80
C ASN A 175 -16.98 -0.14 14.28
N PHE A 176 -16.19 -0.39 13.26
CA PHE A 176 -15.23 0.53 12.64
C PHE A 176 -15.58 0.81 11.18
N ALA A 177 -16.55 0.13 10.63
CA ALA A 177 -17.00 0.31 9.26
C ALA A 177 -17.96 1.49 9.15
N GLN A 178 -17.84 2.28 8.10
CA GLN A 178 -18.75 3.39 7.85
C GLN A 178 -20.07 2.91 7.27
N VAL A 179 -20.05 1.81 6.52
CA VAL A 179 -21.22 1.22 5.88
C VAL A 179 -21.16 -0.31 5.91
N THR A 180 -22.30 -0.93 5.59
CA THR A 180 -22.43 -2.37 5.40
C THR A 180 -22.60 -2.65 3.91
N ALA A 181 -21.81 -3.57 3.35
CA ALA A 181 -22.02 -4.14 2.03
C ALA A 181 -22.83 -5.44 2.16
N GLY A 182 -23.66 -5.76 1.14
CA GLY A 182 -24.57 -6.89 1.18
C GLY A 182 -25.94 -6.50 1.78
N GLY A 183 -26.77 -7.49 2.05
CA GLY A 183 -28.14 -7.32 2.50
C GLY A 183 -29.15 -7.86 1.49
N VAL A 184 -30.25 -7.17 1.29
CA VAL A 184 -31.35 -7.56 0.37
C VAL A 184 -31.11 -7.00 -1.01
#